data_4fbf15773eeb96900012eb92aef7bd3b
#
_entry.id   4fbf15773eeb96900012eb92aef7bd3b
#
_cell.length_a   1.000
_cell.length_b   1.000
_cell.length_c   1.000
_cell.angle_alpha   90.00
_cell.angle_beta   90.00
_cell.angle_gamma   90.00
#
_symmetry.space_group_name_H-M   'P 1'
#
loop_
_entity.id
_entity.type
_entity.pdbx_description
1 polymer ?
#
loop_
_entity_poly.entity_id
_entity_poly.type
_entity_poly.pdbx_seq_one_letter_code
_entity_poly.pdbx_strand_id
1 'polypeptide(L)'
;MADADLKRIGQIKGTGGSWAAGAAAQDGYRALFLKLGSAEILSAFEESCIFKGKVKERNIRGGKSLAFPISGKQSASYHQPGTEITGGGNDPSDLNERVLTLDSLMIADAAVADIDLLMAYWDQRQEITRELGLALAYEWDRRAARIIFAAANNSTEPLAKAINTGRIGSTVTLGADYTGASATRQEKGDALVAAIGDAKVAMQKKDVPTSDISCVLGPDDYDLVLDSTRAINTDYNGGGGGNGGFADGRVLRVKGVPLYMSNHVTQDAYTLVAGDCNAEYAQDLSNNKALVFHKDCMGVLSLLSPSLQVTSGDWNISRQSTLLVARQSLGMGVLRAECAVAIGTA
;
A
#
# COMPACT_ATOMS: atom_id res chain seq x y z
N MET A 1 43.17 1.16 32.96
CA MET A 1 42.62 2.41 32.41
C MET A 1 41.13 2.37 32.66
N ALA A 2 40.61 3.32 33.44
CA ALA A 2 39.18 3.39 33.69
C ALA A 2 38.49 3.77 32.39
N ASP A 3 37.54 2.95 31.96
CA ASP A 3 36.66 3.26 30.84
C ASP A 3 35.99 4.61 31.11
N ALA A 4 36.18 5.56 30.21
CA ALA A 4 35.52 6.84 30.28
C ALA A 4 34.01 6.57 30.14
N ASP A 5 33.28 6.85 31.20
CA ASP A 5 31.83 6.70 31.29
C ASP A 5 31.16 7.72 30.37
N LEU A 6 30.97 7.35 29.12
CA LEU A 6 30.29 8.15 28.12
C LEU A 6 28.81 8.26 28.51
N LYS A 7 28.43 9.38 29.11
CA LYS A 7 27.06 9.74 29.40
C LYS A 7 26.33 9.93 28.06
N ARG A 8 25.56 8.94 27.63
CA ARG A 8 24.69 9.03 26.45
C ARG A 8 23.34 9.58 26.83
N ILE A 9 22.76 10.39 25.97
CA ILE A 9 21.37 10.85 26.08
C ILE A 9 20.46 9.61 26.14
N GLY A 10 19.61 9.51 27.18
CA GLY A 10 18.72 8.35 27.39
C GLY A 10 19.22 7.30 28.38
N GLN A 11 20.36 7.51 29.04
CA GLN A 11 20.80 6.61 30.11
C GLN A 11 19.91 6.77 31.35
N ILE A 12 19.27 5.68 31.73
CA ILE A 12 18.49 5.58 32.98
C ILE A 12 19.40 5.00 34.05
N LYS A 13 19.52 5.70 35.19
CA LYS A 13 20.27 5.22 36.34
C LYS A 13 19.62 3.94 36.88
N GLY A 14 20.37 2.86 36.97
CA GLY A 14 19.89 1.61 37.53
C GLY A 14 19.43 1.76 38.99
N THR A 15 18.53 0.91 39.44
CA THR A 15 17.82 0.96 40.73
C THR A 15 18.72 0.90 41.98
N GLY A 16 20.03 0.88 41.87
CA GLY A 16 20.98 0.84 42.98
C GLY A 16 21.89 2.07 43.13
N GLY A 17 21.63 3.14 42.38
CA GLY A 17 22.43 4.36 42.49
C GLY A 17 23.88 4.25 41.98
N SER A 18 24.31 3.09 41.50
CA SER A 18 25.61 2.80 40.91
C SER A 18 25.45 2.62 39.40
N TRP A 19 26.37 3.21 38.63
CA TRP A 19 26.47 2.94 37.20
C TRP A 19 27.01 1.51 37.07
N ALA A 20 26.17 0.59 36.61
CA ALA A 20 26.63 -0.76 36.39
C ALA A 20 27.65 -0.79 35.25
N ALA A 21 28.88 -1.06 35.62
CA ALA A 21 29.98 -1.35 34.70
C ALA A 21 29.83 -2.81 34.24
N GLY A 22 29.12 -3.05 33.15
CA GLY A 22 28.97 -4.39 32.58
C GLY A 22 28.17 -4.40 31.32
N ALA A 23 28.43 -5.33 30.41
CA ALA A 23 27.77 -5.49 29.15
C ALA A 23 26.22 -5.57 29.25
N ALA A 24 25.69 -6.23 30.28
CA ALA A 24 24.25 -6.36 30.54
C ALA A 24 23.56 -5.01 30.84
N ALA A 25 24.22 -4.06 31.46
CA ALA A 25 23.66 -2.74 31.73
C ALA A 25 23.66 -1.85 30.48
N GLN A 26 24.65 -1.99 29.62
CA GLN A 26 24.70 -1.29 28.33
C GLN A 26 23.63 -1.81 27.39
N ASP A 27 23.32 -3.08 27.41
CA ASP A 27 22.25 -3.67 26.61
C ASP A 27 20.85 -3.18 27.03
N GLY A 28 20.63 -2.92 28.32
CA GLY A 28 19.37 -2.35 28.81
C GLY A 28 19.12 -0.93 28.30
N TYR A 29 20.14 -0.09 28.24
CA TYR A 29 20.03 1.27 27.71
C TYR A 29 19.83 1.29 26.19
N ARG A 30 20.53 0.42 25.49
CA ARG A 30 20.33 0.22 24.05
C ARG A 30 18.94 -0.32 23.71
N ALA A 31 18.42 -1.21 24.52
CA ALA A 31 17.07 -1.75 24.33
C ALA A 31 16.00 -0.64 24.41
N LEU A 32 16.15 0.34 25.30
CA LEU A 32 15.25 1.50 25.39
C LEU A 32 15.39 2.42 24.16
N PHE A 33 16.61 2.68 23.74
CA PHE A 33 16.90 3.49 22.56
C PHE A 33 16.30 2.86 21.29
N LEU A 34 16.49 1.57 21.10
CA LEU A 34 15.91 0.82 19.99
C LEU A 34 14.39 0.81 20.00
N LYS A 35 13.77 0.70 21.18
CA LYS A 35 12.31 0.76 21.32
C LYS A 35 11.74 2.11 20.93
N LEU A 36 12.36 3.20 21.36
CA LEU A 36 11.97 4.55 20.97
C LEU A 36 12.10 4.76 19.46
N GLY A 37 13.25 4.43 18.87
CA GLY A 37 13.47 4.56 17.44
C GLY A 37 12.54 3.69 16.61
N SER A 38 12.23 2.48 17.06
CA SER A 38 11.24 1.62 16.38
C SER A 38 9.84 2.17 16.44
N ALA A 39 9.45 2.85 17.52
CA ALA A 39 8.15 3.50 17.64
C ALA A 39 8.05 4.72 16.72
N GLU A 40 9.09 5.53 16.59
CA GLU A 40 9.17 6.67 15.69
C GLU A 40 9.02 6.22 14.22
N ILE A 41 9.72 5.17 13.81
CA ILE A 41 9.60 4.59 12.47
C ILE A 41 8.18 4.07 12.21
N LEU A 42 7.60 3.34 13.16
CA LEU A 42 6.27 2.77 13.01
C LEU A 42 5.21 3.87 12.85
N SER A 43 5.28 4.93 13.64
CA SER A 43 4.35 6.05 13.54
C SER A 43 4.50 6.79 12.19
N ALA A 44 5.70 7.11 11.77
CA ALA A 44 5.97 7.75 10.49
C ALA A 44 5.50 6.88 9.31
N PHE A 45 5.71 5.57 9.38
CA PHE A 45 5.24 4.61 8.40
C PHE A 45 3.70 4.59 8.32
N GLU A 46 3.01 4.53 9.46
CA GLU A 46 1.54 4.47 9.50
C GLU A 46 0.88 5.76 9.02
N GLU A 47 1.42 6.90 9.38
CA GLU A 47 0.90 8.21 8.96
C GLU A 47 1.03 8.47 7.46
N SER A 48 2.07 7.94 6.82
CA SER A 48 2.35 8.19 5.41
C SER A 48 1.75 7.17 4.45
N CYS A 49 1.48 5.93 4.89
CA CYS A 49 0.91 4.89 4.05
C CYS A 49 -0.58 5.14 3.77
N ILE A 50 -0.93 5.31 2.50
CA ILE A 50 -2.32 5.54 2.08
C ILE A 50 -3.09 4.24 1.88
N PHE A 51 -2.44 3.20 1.39
CA PHE A 51 -3.08 1.90 1.11
C PHE A 51 -3.22 1.03 2.36
N LYS A 52 -2.45 1.28 3.43
CA LYS A 52 -2.54 0.51 4.68
C LYS A 52 -3.95 0.58 5.26
N GLY A 53 -4.49 -0.58 5.66
CA GLY A 53 -5.87 -0.71 6.14
C GLY A 53 -6.96 -0.76 5.05
N LYS A 54 -6.64 -0.42 3.79
CA LYS A 54 -7.54 -0.52 2.64
C LYS A 54 -7.28 -1.76 1.77
N VAL A 55 -6.36 -2.60 2.18
CA VAL A 55 -5.97 -3.86 1.54
C VAL A 55 -6.02 -4.99 2.54
N LYS A 56 -5.98 -6.23 2.07
CA LYS A 56 -6.03 -7.42 2.93
C LYS A 56 -4.64 -7.76 3.43
N GLU A 57 -4.42 -7.60 4.72
CA GLU A 57 -3.13 -7.89 5.35
C GLU A 57 -3.18 -9.17 6.17
N ARG A 58 -2.12 -9.98 6.10
CA ARG A 58 -1.91 -11.15 6.96
C ARG A 58 -0.47 -11.21 7.45
N ASN A 59 -0.34 -11.42 8.75
CA ASN A 59 0.96 -11.65 9.39
C ASN A 59 1.24 -13.15 9.43
N ILE A 60 2.43 -13.54 9.03
CA ILE A 60 2.92 -14.93 9.12
C ILE A 60 4.09 -14.97 10.09
N ARG A 61 4.19 -16.08 10.83
CA ARG A 61 5.28 -16.30 11.80
C ARG A 61 6.46 -17.07 11.24
N GLY A 62 6.32 -17.61 10.05
CA GLY A 62 7.35 -18.39 9.36
C GLY A 62 6.81 -18.91 8.03
N GLY A 63 7.71 -19.36 7.16
CA GLY A 63 7.41 -19.80 5.80
C GLY A 63 7.75 -18.73 4.75
N LYS A 64 7.89 -19.16 3.49
CA LYS A 64 8.24 -18.29 2.36
C LYS A 64 7.00 -17.81 1.60
N SER A 65 5.90 -18.54 1.71
CA SER A 65 4.68 -18.26 0.94
C SER A 65 3.44 -18.65 1.72
N LEU A 66 2.30 -18.09 1.32
CA LEU A 66 0.97 -18.42 1.84
C LEU A 66 0.00 -18.54 0.68
N ALA A 67 -0.75 -19.66 0.65
CA ALA A 67 -1.80 -19.86 -0.34
C ALA A 67 -3.14 -19.27 0.14
N PHE A 68 -3.83 -18.59 -0.76
CA PHE A 68 -5.18 -18.08 -0.57
C PHE A 68 -6.13 -18.87 -1.46
N PRO A 69 -7.07 -19.64 -0.90
CA PRO A 69 -8.02 -20.39 -1.71
C PRO A 69 -9.04 -19.46 -2.39
N ILE A 70 -9.33 -19.76 -3.64
CA ILE A 70 -10.35 -19.10 -4.45
C ILE A 70 -11.42 -20.12 -4.78
N SER A 71 -12.67 -19.82 -4.46
CA SER A 71 -13.84 -20.64 -4.81
C SER A 71 -14.68 -19.98 -5.89
N GLY A 72 -15.17 -20.79 -6.81
CA GLY A 72 -16.08 -20.37 -7.87
C GLY A 72 -17.52 -20.27 -7.42
N LYS A 73 -18.36 -19.69 -8.29
CA LYS A 73 -19.83 -19.69 -8.17
C LYS A 73 -20.40 -21.03 -8.60
N GLN A 74 -21.53 -21.39 -8.02
CA GLN A 74 -22.34 -22.54 -8.44
C GLN A 74 -23.58 -22.05 -9.21
N SER A 75 -24.04 -22.87 -10.15
CA SER A 75 -25.31 -22.64 -10.86
C SER A 75 -26.46 -23.40 -10.19
N ALA A 76 -27.64 -22.82 -10.23
CA ALA A 76 -28.89 -23.48 -9.82
C ALA A 76 -29.77 -23.69 -11.00
N SER A 77 -30.44 -24.84 -11.08
CA SER A 77 -31.43 -25.17 -12.12
C SER A 77 -32.64 -25.82 -11.50
N TYR A 78 -33.78 -25.70 -12.19
CA TYR A 78 -35.00 -26.39 -11.78
C TYR A 78 -34.88 -27.88 -12.06
N HIS A 79 -35.22 -28.71 -11.07
CA HIS A 79 -35.26 -30.16 -11.21
C HIS A 79 -36.63 -30.58 -11.80
N GLN A 80 -36.61 -31.47 -12.80
CA GLN A 80 -37.82 -32.09 -13.29
C GLN A 80 -38.10 -33.37 -12.49
N PRO A 81 -39.34 -33.55 -11.98
CA PRO A 81 -39.71 -34.78 -11.29
C PRO A 81 -39.49 -36.02 -12.16
N GLY A 82 -38.86 -37.05 -11.62
CA GLY A 82 -38.54 -38.28 -12.33
C GLY A 82 -37.18 -38.35 -13.03
N THR A 83 -36.43 -37.26 -13.06
CA THR A 83 -35.05 -37.28 -13.53
C THR A 83 -34.08 -37.52 -12.36
N GLU A 84 -33.02 -38.27 -12.60
CA GLU A 84 -31.98 -38.53 -11.59
C GLU A 84 -31.06 -37.31 -11.44
N ILE A 85 -30.75 -36.93 -10.20
CA ILE A 85 -29.74 -35.90 -9.89
C ILE A 85 -28.37 -36.55 -9.89
N THR A 86 -27.72 -36.52 -11.04
CA THR A 86 -26.41 -37.16 -11.25
C THR A 86 -25.22 -36.31 -10.83
N GLY A 87 -25.40 -35.04 -10.42
CA GLY A 87 -24.33 -34.11 -10.19
C GLY A 87 -23.59 -33.60 -11.44
N GLY A 88 -23.94 -34.18 -12.63
CA GLY A 88 -23.23 -33.91 -13.89
C GLY A 88 -23.42 -32.51 -14.48
N GLY A 89 -24.43 -31.74 -14.01
CA GLY A 89 -24.63 -30.34 -14.40
C GLY A 89 -23.94 -29.36 -13.44
N ASN A 90 -23.64 -29.81 -12.23
CA ASN A 90 -23.05 -29.02 -11.16
C ASN A 90 -21.85 -29.78 -10.57
N ASP A 91 -20.77 -29.85 -11.32
CA ASP A 91 -19.50 -30.28 -10.74
C ASP A 91 -19.20 -29.54 -9.44
N PRO A 92 -18.48 -30.15 -8.49
CA PRO A 92 -18.07 -29.46 -7.28
C PRO A 92 -17.42 -28.12 -7.62
N SER A 93 -17.53 -27.19 -6.69
CA SER A 93 -17.03 -25.81 -6.88
C SER A 93 -15.65 -25.82 -7.49
N ASP A 94 -15.50 -25.04 -8.57
CA ASP A 94 -14.20 -24.79 -9.17
C ASP A 94 -13.32 -24.13 -8.11
N LEU A 95 -12.26 -24.82 -7.70
CA LEU A 95 -11.35 -24.39 -6.64
C LEU A 95 -9.98 -24.15 -7.23
N ASN A 96 -9.39 -23.03 -6.89
CA ASN A 96 -8.02 -22.67 -7.23
C ASN A 96 -7.36 -21.98 -6.03
N GLU A 97 -6.07 -21.78 -6.08
CA GLU A 97 -5.32 -21.06 -5.07
C GLU A 97 -4.44 -19.97 -5.67
N ARG A 98 -4.30 -18.87 -4.97
CA ARG A 98 -3.29 -17.85 -5.23
C ARG A 98 -2.21 -17.94 -4.17
N VAL A 99 -0.99 -18.20 -4.60
CA VAL A 99 0.17 -18.29 -3.72
C VAL A 99 0.87 -16.93 -3.72
N LEU A 100 0.92 -16.29 -2.56
CA LEU A 100 1.72 -15.10 -2.34
C LEU A 100 3.06 -15.50 -1.75
N THR A 101 4.15 -15.00 -2.32
CA THR A 101 5.52 -15.22 -1.86
C THR A 101 6.03 -13.99 -1.12
N LEU A 102 6.89 -14.20 -0.13
CA LEU A 102 7.61 -13.13 0.52
C LEU A 102 8.75 -12.64 -0.37
N ASP A 103 8.90 -11.33 -0.42
CA ASP A 103 10.06 -10.68 -1.00
C ASP A 103 11.26 -10.73 -0.05
N SER A 104 12.41 -10.32 -0.55
CA SER A 104 13.61 -10.11 0.27
C SER A 104 13.38 -9.01 1.31
N LEU A 105 14.32 -8.88 2.24
CA LEU A 105 14.27 -7.86 3.27
C LEU A 105 14.36 -6.47 2.63
N MET A 106 13.36 -5.62 2.85
CA MET A 106 13.37 -4.22 2.47
C MET A 106 14.13 -3.43 3.54
N ILE A 107 15.12 -2.65 3.13
CA ILE A 107 16.04 -1.96 4.02
C ILE A 107 16.12 -0.48 3.60
N ALA A 108 16.09 0.40 4.59
CA ALA A 108 16.50 1.78 4.46
C ALA A 108 17.57 2.04 5.51
N ASP A 109 18.71 2.57 5.12
CA ASP A 109 19.85 2.76 6.01
C ASP A 109 20.42 4.18 5.93
N ALA A 110 21.00 4.62 7.05
CA ALA A 110 21.74 5.87 7.14
C ALA A 110 22.91 5.69 8.10
N ALA A 111 24.09 6.11 7.66
CA ALA A 111 25.28 6.17 8.50
C ALA A 111 25.52 7.60 8.96
N VAL A 112 25.64 7.81 10.27
CA VAL A 112 25.87 9.13 10.87
C VAL A 112 27.22 9.10 11.55
N ALA A 113 28.08 10.06 11.22
CA ALA A 113 29.38 10.22 11.90
C ALA A 113 29.17 10.68 13.34
N ASP A 114 29.89 10.07 14.28
CA ASP A 114 29.77 10.41 15.71
C ASP A 114 30.16 11.87 16.00
N ILE A 115 31.08 12.43 15.22
CA ILE A 115 31.49 13.84 15.36
C ILE A 115 30.34 14.79 14.95
N ASP A 116 29.56 14.45 13.94
CA ASP A 116 28.45 15.28 13.49
C ASP A 116 27.33 15.31 14.53
N LEU A 117 27.08 14.18 15.20
CA LEU A 117 26.12 14.11 16.31
C LEU A 117 26.56 14.96 17.51
N LEU A 118 27.87 15.06 17.75
CA LEU A 118 28.44 15.88 18.84
C LEU A 118 28.41 17.38 18.51
N MET A 119 28.55 17.74 17.24
CA MET A 119 28.51 19.14 16.78
C MET A 119 27.10 19.64 16.52
N ALA A 120 26.12 18.74 16.37
CA ALA A 120 24.75 19.12 16.08
C ALA A 120 24.10 19.86 17.25
N TYR A 121 23.47 21.00 16.94
CA TYR A 121 22.71 21.80 17.90
C TYR A 121 21.31 21.23 18.18
N TRP A 122 20.83 20.32 17.35
CA TRP A 122 19.50 19.72 17.39
C TRP A 122 19.56 18.19 17.29
N ASP A 123 18.47 17.50 17.65
CA ASP A 123 18.44 16.03 17.64
C ASP A 123 18.28 15.50 16.19
N GLN A 124 19.41 15.34 15.51
CA GLN A 124 19.47 14.79 14.15
C GLN A 124 18.99 13.33 14.08
N ARG A 125 19.10 12.60 15.16
CA ARG A 125 18.72 11.19 15.19
C ARG A 125 17.21 11.00 14.95
N GLN A 126 16.39 11.84 15.57
CA GLN A 126 14.93 11.75 15.42
C GLN A 126 14.52 12.02 13.97
N GLU A 127 15.12 13.03 13.35
CA GLU A 127 14.83 13.36 11.95
C GLU A 127 15.23 12.23 11.01
N ILE A 128 16.45 11.68 11.17
CA ILE A 128 16.91 10.56 10.34
C ILE A 128 16.02 9.32 10.53
N THR A 129 15.62 9.03 11.75
CA THR A 129 14.72 7.89 12.03
C THR A 129 13.36 8.07 11.35
N ARG A 130 12.83 9.29 11.36
CA ARG A 130 11.59 9.64 10.67
C ARG A 130 11.73 9.48 9.16
N GLU A 131 12.81 10.00 8.57
CA GLU A 131 13.08 9.89 7.13
C GLU A 131 13.22 8.43 6.68
N LEU A 132 13.87 7.57 7.48
CA LEU A 132 13.95 6.14 7.20
C LEU A 132 12.55 5.48 7.23
N GLY A 133 11.69 5.89 8.15
CA GLY A 133 10.30 5.42 8.21
C GLY A 133 9.49 5.84 6.97
N LEU A 134 9.62 7.10 6.55
CA LEU A 134 8.98 7.63 5.35
C LEU A 134 9.47 6.93 4.07
N ALA A 135 10.77 6.64 3.97
CA ALA A 135 11.33 5.91 2.83
C ALA A 135 10.74 4.49 2.70
N LEU A 136 10.59 3.76 3.81
CA LEU A 136 9.93 2.46 3.80
C LEU A 136 8.46 2.56 3.41
N ALA A 137 7.75 3.58 3.88
CA ALA A 137 6.34 3.81 3.56
C ALA A 137 6.14 4.16 2.09
N TYR A 138 7.01 4.98 1.52
CA TYR A 138 7.00 5.34 0.11
C TYR A 138 7.14 4.10 -0.78
N GLU A 139 8.12 3.25 -0.52
CA GLU A 139 8.32 2.02 -1.29
C GLU A 139 7.18 1.01 -1.09
N TRP A 140 6.59 0.97 0.09
CA TRP A 140 5.43 0.13 0.36
C TRP A 140 4.22 0.55 -0.50
N ASP A 141 3.86 1.83 -0.49
CA ASP A 141 2.74 2.37 -1.27
C ASP A 141 2.99 2.24 -2.77
N ARG A 142 4.22 2.48 -3.21
CA ARG A 142 4.63 2.36 -4.60
C ARG A 142 4.45 0.94 -5.15
N ARG A 143 4.79 -0.08 -4.36
CA ARG A 143 4.58 -1.49 -4.71
C ARG A 143 3.12 -1.87 -4.67
N ALA A 144 2.38 -1.40 -3.66
CA ALA A 144 0.94 -1.63 -3.57
C ALA A 144 0.18 -1.09 -4.79
N ALA A 145 0.49 0.13 -5.23
CA ALA A 145 -0.10 0.71 -6.44
C ALA A 145 0.15 -0.15 -7.69
N ARG A 146 1.36 -0.70 -7.84
CA ARG A 146 1.72 -1.57 -8.97
C ARG A 146 0.95 -2.88 -8.96
N ILE A 147 0.79 -3.50 -7.81
CA ILE A 147 -0.01 -4.72 -7.69
C ILE A 147 -1.49 -4.47 -8.02
N ILE A 148 -2.05 -3.34 -7.57
CA ILE A 148 -3.42 -2.96 -7.92
C ILE A 148 -3.56 -2.72 -9.42
N PHE A 149 -2.57 -2.08 -10.04
CA PHE A 149 -2.55 -1.87 -11.48
C PHE A 149 -2.38 -3.20 -12.25
N ALA A 150 -1.50 -4.09 -11.78
CA ALA A 150 -1.37 -5.44 -12.33
C ALA A 150 -2.68 -6.23 -12.24
N ALA A 151 -3.41 -6.09 -11.13
CA ALA A 151 -4.74 -6.69 -10.98
C ALA A 151 -5.73 -6.14 -12.00
N ALA A 152 -5.74 -4.83 -12.23
CA ALA A 152 -6.62 -4.18 -13.21
C ALA A 152 -6.32 -4.62 -14.66
N ASN A 153 -5.06 -4.87 -14.98
CA ASN A 153 -4.62 -5.34 -16.30
C ASN A 153 -4.63 -6.85 -16.46
N ASN A 154 -4.97 -7.60 -15.41
CA ASN A 154 -4.97 -9.06 -15.48
C ASN A 154 -6.13 -9.56 -16.32
N SER A 155 -5.82 -10.16 -17.46
CA SER A 155 -6.77 -10.79 -18.39
C SER A 155 -6.89 -12.30 -18.20
N THR A 156 -6.17 -12.91 -17.26
CA THR A 156 -6.16 -14.35 -17.03
C THR A 156 -7.28 -14.74 -16.05
N GLU A 157 -8.16 -15.61 -16.50
CA GLU A 157 -9.22 -16.15 -15.64
C GLU A 157 -8.63 -17.06 -14.56
N PRO A 158 -8.98 -16.84 -13.28
CA PRO A 158 -8.47 -17.66 -12.19
C PRO A 158 -9.14 -19.03 -12.10
N LEU A 159 -10.29 -19.23 -12.73
CA LEU A 159 -11.14 -20.42 -12.66
C LEU A 159 -11.52 -20.90 -14.06
N ALA A 160 -11.61 -22.20 -14.25
CA ALA A 160 -11.78 -22.81 -15.57
C ALA A 160 -13.23 -22.86 -16.07
N LYS A 161 -14.22 -22.84 -15.15
CA LYS A 161 -15.61 -23.01 -15.53
C LYS A 161 -16.23 -21.75 -16.16
N ALA A 162 -17.05 -21.94 -17.18
CA ALA A 162 -17.72 -20.87 -17.91
C ALA A 162 -18.57 -19.93 -17.01
N ILE A 163 -19.17 -20.44 -15.93
CA ILE A 163 -19.95 -19.63 -14.99
C ILE A 163 -19.06 -18.65 -14.19
N ASN A 164 -17.76 -18.90 -14.14
CA ASN A 164 -16.77 -18.09 -13.43
C ASN A 164 -16.01 -17.12 -14.36
N THR A 165 -16.35 -17.06 -15.64
CA THR A 165 -15.75 -16.13 -16.60
C THR A 165 -16.06 -14.68 -16.22
N GLY A 166 -15.16 -13.75 -16.58
CA GLY A 166 -15.28 -12.32 -16.25
C GLY A 166 -14.66 -11.92 -14.92
N ARG A 167 -13.95 -12.83 -14.23
CA ARG A 167 -13.19 -12.54 -13.01
C ARG A 167 -11.78 -11.99 -13.29
N ILE A 168 -11.68 -11.23 -14.35
CA ILE A 168 -10.47 -10.53 -14.81
C ILE A 168 -10.50 -9.08 -14.34
N GLY A 169 -9.38 -8.38 -14.44
CA GLY A 169 -9.30 -6.95 -14.21
C GLY A 169 -10.12 -6.11 -15.19
N SER A 170 -10.19 -4.82 -14.99
CA SER A 170 -10.82 -3.86 -15.91
C SER A 170 -9.98 -2.62 -16.04
N THR A 171 -10.00 -2.03 -17.23
CA THR A 171 -9.44 -0.73 -17.51
C THR A 171 -10.50 0.19 -18.08
N VAL A 172 -10.45 1.46 -17.70
CA VAL A 172 -11.30 2.52 -18.25
C VAL A 172 -10.38 3.51 -18.94
N THR A 173 -10.54 3.65 -20.25
CA THR A 173 -9.72 4.58 -21.04
C THR A 173 -10.38 5.94 -21.09
N LEU A 174 -9.65 6.99 -20.76
CA LEU A 174 -10.10 8.38 -20.87
C LEU A 174 -10.12 8.79 -22.33
N GLY A 175 -11.23 9.38 -22.76
CA GLY A 175 -11.47 9.81 -24.15
C GLY A 175 -10.85 11.16 -24.49
N ALA A 176 -11.30 11.71 -25.63
CA ALA A 176 -10.84 13.00 -26.15
C ALA A 176 -11.12 14.19 -25.21
N ASP A 177 -12.14 14.08 -24.35
CA ASP A 177 -12.47 15.11 -23.35
C ASP A 177 -11.37 15.28 -22.31
N TYR A 178 -10.52 14.28 -22.10
CA TYR A 178 -9.35 14.36 -21.23
C TYR A 178 -8.06 14.58 -22.04
N THR A 179 -7.84 13.84 -23.12
CA THR A 179 -6.58 13.83 -23.89
C THR A 179 -6.50 14.91 -24.95
N GLY A 180 -7.63 15.55 -25.30
CA GLY A 180 -7.69 16.58 -26.33
C GLY A 180 -6.84 17.81 -25.99
N ALA A 181 -6.08 18.31 -26.96
CA ALA A 181 -5.22 19.49 -26.77
C ALA A 181 -6.00 20.77 -26.43
N SER A 182 -7.29 20.84 -26.79
CA SER A 182 -8.20 21.97 -26.49
C SER A 182 -9.10 21.70 -25.28
N ALA A 183 -8.98 20.54 -24.60
CA ALA A 183 -9.79 20.19 -23.45
C ALA A 183 -9.49 21.12 -22.27
N THR A 184 -10.53 21.75 -21.74
CA THR A 184 -10.43 22.61 -20.56
C THR A 184 -10.19 21.79 -19.29
N ARG A 185 -9.68 22.41 -18.23
CA ARG A 185 -9.50 21.74 -16.94
C ARG A 185 -10.81 21.14 -16.41
N GLN A 186 -11.93 21.87 -16.56
CA GLN A 186 -13.25 21.40 -16.17
C GLN A 186 -13.68 20.15 -16.93
N GLU A 187 -13.54 20.13 -18.26
CA GLU A 187 -13.84 18.92 -19.08
C GLU A 187 -13.01 17.74 -18.66
N LYS A 188 -11.72 17.92 -18.40
CA LYS A 188 -10.83 16.86 -17.85
C LYS A 188 -11.31 16.37 -16.49
N GLY A 189 -11.71 17.25 -15.60
CA GLY A 189 -12.28 16.90 -14.30
C GLY A 189 -13.60 16.13 -14.42
N ASP A 190 -14.51 16.57 -15.29
CA ASP A 190 -15.78 15.91 -15.56
C ASP A 190 -15.58 14.51 -16.17
N ALA A 191 -14.58 14.36 -17.06
CA ALA A 191 -14.18 13.06 -17.62
C ALA A 191 -13.66 12.08 -16.55
N LEU A 192 -12.83 12.57 -15.62
CA LEU A 192 -12.35 11.75 -14.48
C LEU A 192 -13.50 11.34 -13.56
N VAL A 193 -14.40 12.25 -13.22
CA VAL A 193 -15.58 11.96 -12.39
C VAL A 193 -16.50 10.93 -13.06
N ALA A 194 -16.67 11.02 -14.38
CA ALA A 194 -17.42 10.02 -15.16
C ALA A 194 -16.71 8.66 -15.11
N ALA A 195 -15.41 8.62 -15.38
CA ALA A 195 -14.58 7.41 -15.39
C ALA A 195 -14.57 6.68 -14.04
N ILE A 196 -14.52 7.40 -12.91
CA ILE A 196 -14.63 6.81 -11.57
C ILE A 196 -16.01 6.11 -11.40
N GLY A 197 -17.07 6.73 -11.95
CA GLY A 197 -18.38 6.11 -11.95
C GLY A 197 -18.44 4.86 -12.79
N ASP A 198 -17.84 4.87 -13.98
CA ASP A 198 -17.79 3.72 -14.88
C ASP A 198 -16.96 2.59 -14.29
N ALA A 199 -15.86 2.91 -13.61
CA ALA A 199 -15.06 1.94 -12.85
C ALA A 199 -15.90 1.23 -11.78
N LYS A 200 -16.71 1.97 -11.01
CA LYS A 200 -17.63 1.40 -10.02
C LYS A 200 -18.64 0.46 -10.69
N VAL A 201 -19.24 0.88 -11.80
CA VAL A 201 -20.22 0.06 -12.56
C VAL A 201 -19.54 -1.20 -13.10
N ALA A 202 -18.30 -1.12 -13.59
CA ALA A 202 -17.55 -2.27 -14.06
C ALA A 202 -17.33 -3.32 -12.96
N MET A 203 -17.03 -2.89 -11.73
CA MET A 203 -16.94 -3.79 -10.57
C MET A 203 -18.28 -4.40 -10.20
N GLN A 204 -19.37 -3.60 -10.20
CA GLN A 204 -20.72 -4.08 -9.89
C GLN A 204 -21.20 -5.15 -10.88
N LYS A 205 -20.89 -4.99 -12.17
CA LYS A 205 -21.20 -6.00 -13.20
C LYS A 205 -20.51 -7.35 -12.96
N LYS A 206 -19.42 -7.34 -12.16
CA LYS A 206 -18.67 -8.53 -11.77
C LYS A 206 -19.06 -9.04 -10.37
N ASP A 207 -20.15 -8.54 -9.81
CA ASP A 207 -20.67 -8.87 -8.47
C ASP A 207 -19.67 -8.54 -7.32
N VAL A 208 -18.85 -7.52 -7.50
CA VAL A 208 -17.99 -7.02 -6.41
C VAL A 208 -18.83 -6.18 -5.45
N PRO A 209 -18.73 -6.39 -4.13
CA PRO A 209 -19.42 -5.57 -3.14
C PRO A 209 -19.08 -4.09 -3.29
N THR A 210 -20.03 -3.21 -3.07
CA THR A 210 -19.83 -1.76 -3.16
C THR A 210 -19.25 -1.12 -1.89
N SER A 211 -19.20 -1.88 -0.79
CA SER A 211 -18.50 -1.50 0.43
C SER A 211 -16.99 -1.55 0.21
N ASP A 212 -16.24 -0.78 0.95
CA ASP A 212 -14.76 -0.83 0.98
C ASP A 212 -14.05 -0.60 -0.38
N ILE A 213 -14.73 0.08 -1.31
CA ILE A 213 -14.11 0.56 -2.54
C ILE A 213 -13.38 1.87 -2.22
N SER A 214 -12.17 2.03 -2.72
CA SER A 214 -11.36 3.23 -2.58
C SER A 214 -10.80 3.64 -3.94
N CYS A 215 -10.63 4.95 -4.13
CA CYS A 215 -9.99 5.52 -5.31
C CYS A 215 -8.77 6.34 -4.89
N VAL A 216 -7.64 6.09 -5.52
CA VAL A 216 -6.40 6.83 -5.30
C VAL A 216 -6.00 7.53 -6.59
N LEU A 217 -5.71 8.84 -6.47
CA LEU A 217 -5.27 9.70 -7.57
C LEU A 217 -3.96 10.37 -7.22
N GLY A 218 -3.22 10.78 -8.26
CA GLY A 218 -2.11 11.71 -8.10
C GLY A 218 -2.59 13.13 -7.74
N PRO A 219 -1.70 14.01 -7.25
CA PRO A 219 -2.06 15.38 -6.89
C PRO A 219 -2.66 16.17 -8.05
N ASP A 220 -2.07 16.06 -9.25
CA ASP A 220 -2.52 16.80 -10.44
C ASP A 220 -3.93 16.37 -10.89
N ASP A 221 -4.18 15.05 -10.88
CA ASP A 221 -5.47 14.49 -11.27
C ASP A 221 -6.55 14.77 -10.21
N TYR A 222 -6.15 14.84 -8.93
CA TYR A 222 -7.05 15.23 -7.84
C TYR A 222 -7.48 16.69 -7.96
N ASP A 223 -6.57 17.60 -8.33
CA ASP A 223 -6.86 19.02 -8.57
C ASP A 223 -7.83 19.20 -9.75
N LEU A 224 -7.69 18.38 -10.82
CA LEU A 224 -8.67 18.37 -11.92
C LEU A 224 -10.06 17.94 -11.46
N VAL A 225 -10.17 16.99 -10.52
CA VAL A 225 -11.49 16.60 -9.96
C VAL A 225 -12.10 17.74 -9.16
N LEU A 226 -11.30 18.58 -8.50
CA LEU A 226 -11.78 19.80 -7.81
C LEU A 226 -12.37 20.84 -8.78
N ASP A 227 -11.85 20.91 -10.01
CA ASP A 227 -12.37 21.84 -11.03
C ASP A 227 -13.69 21.34 -11.66
N SER A 228 -14.10 20.08 -11.38
CA SER A 228 -15.39 19.54 -11.88
C SER A 228 -16.56 20.12 -11.10
N THR A 229 -17.49 20.74 -11.83
CA THR A 229 -18.74 21.29 -11.23
C THR A 229 -19.62 20.21 -10.64
N ARG A 230 -19.58 18.99 -11.15
CA ARG A 230 -20.39 17.85 -10.67
C ARG A 230 -19.91 17.30 -9.34
N ALA A 231 -18.61 17.40 -9.06
CA ALA A 231 -18.03 16.89 -7.82
C ALA A 231 -18.31 17.79 -6.62
N ILE A 232 -18.39 19.11 -6.85
CA ILE A 232 -18.47 20.13 -5.79
C ILE A 232 -19.89 20.70 -5.62
N ASN A 233 -20.76 20.55 -6.64
CA ASN A 233 -22.07 21.21 -6.61
C ASN A 233 -22.93 20.69 -5.45
N THR A 234 -23.30 21.59 -4.54
CA THR A 234 -24.14 21.31 -3.38
C THR A 234 -25.55 20.91 -3.74
N ASP A 235 -26.06 21.33 -4.91
CA ASP A 235 -27.39 20.93 -5.41
C ASP A 235 -27.49 19.42 -5.69
N TYR A 236 -26.38 18.81 -6.05
CA TYR A 236 -26.28 17.35 -6.23
C TYR A 236 -26.07 16.57 -4.93
N ASN A 237 -25.69 17.23 -3.85
CA ASN A 237 -25.37 16.58 -2.57
C ASN A 237 -26.54 16.50 -1.57
N GLY A 238 -27.75 16.84 -1.97
CA GLY A 238 -28.94 16.65 -1.14
C GLY A 238 -28.99 17.44 0.17
N GLY A 239 -28.31 18.58 0.26
CA GLY A 239 -28.52 19.56 1.32
C GLY A 239 -28.05 19.21 2.73
N GLY A 240 -27.26 18.15 2.91
CA GLY A 240 -26.81 17.73 4.25
C GLY A 240 -25.34 17.33 4.30
N GLY A 241 -24.49 18.22 4.78
CA GLY A 241 -23.07 17.90 5.05
C GLY A 241 -22.23 17.72 3.79
N GLY A 242 -21.54 18.79 3.38
CA GLY A 242 -20.85 18.88 2.10
C GLY A 242 -19.85 17.77 1.81
N ASN A 243 -19.83 17.33 0.58
CA ASN A 243 -18.79 16.45 0.03
C ASN A 243 -17.42 17.15 -0.09
N GLY A 244 -17.27 18.27 0.56
CA GLY A 244 -16.16 19.22 0.45
C GLY A 244 -16.57 20.47 -0.32
N GLY A 245 -15.73 21.46 -0.32
CA GLY A 245 -15.96 22.73 -1.00
C GLY A 245 -14.71 23.15 -1.76
N PHE A 246 -14.89 23.93 -2.83
CA PHE A 246 -13.76 24.53 -3.55
C PHE A 246 -12.86 25.35 -2.62
N ALA A 247 -13.48 26.02 -1.65
CA ALA A 247 -12.75 26.81 -0.64
C ALA A 247 -11.88 25.94 0.29
N ASP A 248 -12.31 24.69 0.55
CA ASP A 248 -11.58 23.75 1.40
C ASP A 248 -10.56 22.92 0.61
N GLY A 249 -10.57 23.01 -0.73
CA GLY A 249 -9.69 22.23 -1.61
C GLY A 249 -9.85 20.72 -1.45
N ARG A 250 -11.05 20.23 -1.09
CA ARG A 250 -11.27 18.84 -0.73
C ARG A 250 -12.56 18.28 -1.31
N VAL A 251 -12.45 17.12 -1.98
CA VAL A 251 -13.57 16.27 -2.36
C VAL A 251 -13.46 14.94 -1.64
N LEU A 252 -14.47 14.59 -0.86
CA LEU A 252 -14.43 13.38 -0.02
C LEU A 252 -14.84 12.13 -0.80
N ARG A 253 -15.88 12.24 -1.63
CA ARG A 253 -16.46 11.09 -2.35
C ARG A 253 -16.99 11.51 -3.73
N VAL A 254 -16.80 10.62 -4.70
CA VAL A 254 -17.41 10.72 -6.03
C VAL A 254 -18.28 9.49 -6.25
N LYS A 255 -19.56 9.68 -6.52
CA LYS A 255 -20.56 8.58 -6.70
C LYS A 255 -20.51 7.53 -5.55
N GLY A 256 -20.18 7.97 -4.33
CA GLY A 256 -20.06 7.13 -3.14
C GLY A 256 -18.72 6.42 -2.98
N VAL A 257 -17.75 6.65 -3.87
CA VAL A 257 -16.37 6.15 -3.74
C VAL A 257 -15.53 7.21 -3.05
N PRO A 258 -14.88 6.91 -1.92
CA PRO A 258 -13.98 7.84 -1.25
C PRO A 258 -12.72 8.06 -2.10
N LEU A 259 -12.28 9.32 -2.19
CA LEU A 259 -11.10 9.73 -2.92
C LEU A 259 -9.93 9.97 -1.96
N TYR A 260 -8.75 9.52 -2.36
CA TYR A 260 -7.51 9.75 -1.65
C TYR A 260 -6.47 10.30 -2.61
N MET A 261 -5.76 11.33 -2.17
CA MET A 261 -4.64 11.90 -2.91
C MET A 261 -3.35 11.26 -2.43
N SER A 262 -2.47 10.85 -3.34
CA SER A 262 -1.15 10.33 -3.02
C SER A 262 -0.10 10.75 -4.02
N ASN A 263 1.01 11.24 -3.51
CA ASN A 263 2.22 11.46 -4.31
C ASN A 263 3.11 10.21 -4.39
N HIS A 264 2.76 9.14 -3.67
CA HIS A 264 3.52 7.89 -3.69
C HIS A 264 3.20 7.01 -4.92
N VAL A 265 2.05 7.26 -5.57
CA VAL A 265 1.69 6.59 -6.82
C VAL A 265 2.38 7.30 -7.97
N THR A 266 3.60 6.88 -8.24
CA THR A 266 4.40 7.45 -9.34
C THR A 266 3.90 6.96 -10.68
N GLN A 267 3.79 7.89 -11.65
CA GLN A 267 3.44 7.59 -13.05
C GLN A 267 4.72 7.24 -13.81
N ASP A 268 5.32 6.09 -13.49
CA ASP A 268 6.58 5.63 -14.07
C ASP A 268 6.55 4.13 -14.40
N ALA A 269 7.45 3.72 -15.29
CA ALA A 269 7.74 2.32 -15.54
C ALA A 269 8.71 1.79 -14.47
N TYR A 270 8.42 0.62 -13.94
CA TYR A 270 9.27 -0.03 -12.95
C TYR A 270 9.91 -1.29 -13.51
N THR A 271 11.20 -1.39 -13.37
CA THR A 271 11.96 -2.61 -13.63
C THR A 271 12.26 -3.33 -12.33
N LEU A 272 12.10 -4.67 -12.33
CA LEU A 272 12.39 -5.49 -11.17
C LEU A 272 13.83 -5.29 -10.69
N VAL A 273 13.99 -5.14 -9.39
CA VAL A 273 15.30 -5.08 -8.74
C VAL A 273 15.60 -6.39 -8.04
N ALA A 274 16.90 -6.63 -7.77
CA ALA A 274 17.31 -7.81 -7.03
C ALA A 274 16.65 -7.83 -5.64
N GLY A 275 15.84 -8.86 -5.39
CA GLY A 275 15.08 -8.99 -4.15
C GLY A 275 13.56 -8.98 -4.33
N ASP A 276 13.05 -8.47 -5.45
CA ASP A 276 11.65 -8.60 -5.82
C ASP A 276 11.36 -10.05 -6.23
N CYS A 277 10.52 -10.74 -5.47
CA CYS A 277 10.14 -12.13 -5.78
C CYS A 277 8.88 -12.21 -6.65
N ASN A 278 8.10 -11.13 -6.71
CA ASN A 278 6.88 -11.08 -7.51
C ASN A 278 7.08 -10.30 -8.81
N ALA A 279 6.90 -11.00 -9.95
CA ALA A 279 6.98 -10.38 -11.28
C ALA A 279 5.88 -9.34 -11.55
N GLU A 280 4.77 -9.37 -10.79
CA GLU A 280 3.65 -8.44 -10.93
C GLU A 280 4.04 -6.98 -10.57
N TYR A 281 5.19 -6.74 -9.93
CA TYR A 281 5.69 -5.38 -9.68
C TYR A 281 6.15 -4.65 -10.95
N ALA A 282 6.56 -5.39 -11.99
CA ALA A 282 7.03 -4.80 -13.26
C ALA A 282 5.87 -4.25 -14.08
N GLN A 283 5.30 -3.13 -13.63
CA GLN A 283 4.21 -2.42 -14.29
C GLN A 283 4.64 -1.02 -14.72
N ASP A 284 4.08 -0.57 -15.83
CA ASP A 284 4.22 0.81 -16.33
C ASP A 284 2.95 1.60 -16.01
N LEU A 285 3.05 2.52 -15.08
CA LEU A 285 1.96 3.39 -14.64
C LEU A 285 2.00 4.78 -15.32
N SER A 286 2.82 5.00 -16.35
CA SER A 286 2.99 6.31 -17.00
C SER A 286 1.68 6.90 -17.50
N ASN A 287 0.78 6.08 -18.02
CA ASN A 287 -0.52 6.48 -18.52
C ASN A 287 -1.67 6.37 -17.50
N ASN A 288 -1.37 5.90 -16.29
CA ASN A 288 -2.39 5.72 -15.25
C ASN A 288 -2.70 7.03 -14.54
N LYS A 289 -4.00 7.37 -14.42
CA LYS A 289 -4.50 8.59 -13.77
C LYS A 289 -5.16 8.32 -12.44
N ALA A 290 -5.89 7.21 -12.32
CA ALA A 290 -6.52 6.82 -11.08
C ALA A 290 -6.57 5.30 -10.93
N LEU A 291 -6.51 4.84 -9.69
CA LEU A 291 -6.70 3.44 -9.32
C LEU A 291 -7.94 3.32 -8.43
N VAL A 292 -8.93 2.56 -8.92
CA VAL A 292 -10.14 2.23 -8.16
C VAL A 292 -10.08 0.77 -7.77
N PHE A 293 -10.16 0.47 -6.49
CA PHE A 293 -9.99 -0.89 -6.00
C PHE A 293 -10.84 -1.17 -4.76
N HIS A 294 -11.19 -2.43 -4.59
CA HIS A 294 -11.82 -2.96 -3.38
C HIS A 294 -10.76 -3.64 -2.51
N LYS A 295 -11.00 -3.70 -1.22
CA LYS A 295 -10.08 -4.27 -0.22
C LYS A 295 -9.56 -5.68 -0.55
N ASP A 296 -10.36 -6.51 -1.21
CA ASP A 296 -9.98 -7.88 -1.59
C ASP A 296 -9.15 -7.97 -2.88
N CYS A 297 -8.81 -6.84 -3.51
CA CYS A 297 -8.04 -6.80 -4.74
C CYS A 297 -6.66 -7.43 -4.57
N MET A 298 -5.96 -7.03 -3.51
CA MET A 298 -4.60 -7.47 -3.23
C MET A 298 -4.45 -8.00 -1.81
N GLY A 299 -3.46 -8.86 -1.62
CA GLY A 299 -3.02 -9.34 -0.32
C GLY A 299 -1.60 -8.90 -0.01
N VAL A 300 -1.37 -8.58 1.23
CA VAL A 300 -0.05 -8.29 1.78
C VAL A 300 0.27 -9.33 2.84
N LEU A 301 1.41 -10.00 2.70
CA LEU A 301 2.00 -10.85 3.71
C LEU A 301 3.05 -10.06 4.45
N SER A 302 2.99 -10.01 5.76
CA SER A 302 4.01 -9.40 6.61
C SER A 302 4.65 -10.48 7.49
N LEU A 303 5.97 -10.62 7.39
CA LEU A 303 6.76 -11.46 8.27
C LEU A 303 7.42 -10.65 9.37
N LEU A 304 7.95 -9.48 9.02
CA LEU A 304 8.61 -8.56 9.93
C LEU A 304 8.00 -7.17 9.75
N SER A 305 7.39 -6.67 10.82
CA SER A 305 6.94 -5.26 10.87
C SER A 305 8.12 -4.30 10.83
N PRO A 306 7.92 -3.03 10.41
CA PRO A 306 8.98 -2.04 10.41
C PRO A 306 9.71 -1.99 11.75
N SER A 307 11.02 -2.13 11.72
CA SER A 307 11.87 -2.16 12.92
C SER A 307 13.22 -1.49 12.67
N LEU A 308 13.74 -0.81 13.69
CA LEU A 308 15.03 -0.16 13.65
C LEU A 308 16.11 -1.06 14.26
N GLN A 309 17.22 -1.17 13.58
CA GLN A 309 18.46 -1.71 14.13
C GLN A 309 19.54 -0.62 14.15
N VAL A 310 20.32 -0.61 15.21
CA VAL A 310 21.45 0.32 15.38
C VAL A 310 22.70 -0.51 15.61
N THR A 311 23.74 -0.19 14.85
CA THR A 311 25.02 -0.89 14.99
C THR A 311 25.70 -0.59 16.31
N SER A 312 26.51 -1.54 16.76
CA SER A 312 27.31 -1.42 17.98
C SER A 312 28.59 -2.24 17.89
N GLY A 313 29.57 -1.88 18.71
CA GLY A 313 30.85 -2.61 18.83
C GLY A 313 31.85 -2.25 17.73
N ASP A 314 32.56 -3.24 17.21
CA ASP A 314 33.72 -3.07 16.33
C ASP A 314 33.44 -2.23 15.07
N TRP A 315 32.24 -2.32 14.52
CA TRP A 315 31.87 -1.53 13.36
C TRP A 315 31.89 -0.02 13.65
N ASN A 316 31.31 0.39 14.79
CA ASN A 316 31.30 1.80 15.20
C ASN A 316 32.67 2.31 15.50
N ILE A 317 33.51 1.49 16.16
CA ILE A 317 34.88 1.85 16.53
C ILE A 317 35.74 2.04 15.28
N SER A 318 35.63 1.13 14.32
CA SER A 318 36.45 1.18 13.11
C SER A 318 36.08 2.33 12.17
N ARG A 319 34.84 2.81 12.19
CA ARG A 319 34.33 3.84 11.27
C ARG A 319 34.00 5.17 11.95
N GLN A 320 34.04 5.23 13.27
CA GLN A 320 33.65 6.42 14.06
C GLN A 320 32.27 6.96 13.61
N SER A 321 31.34 6.03 13.38
CA SER A 321 30.01 6.33 12.89
C SER A 321 29.00 5.30 13.40
N THR A 322 27.74 5.73 13.50
CA THR A 322 26.62 4.87 13.88
C THR A 322 25.74 4.62 12.66
N LEU A 323 25.51 3.36 12.30
CA LEU A 323 24.61 2.98 11.23
C LEU A 323 23.23 2.68 11.81
N LEU A 324 22.23 3.36 11.31
CA LEU A 324 20.81 3.15 11.57
C LEU A 324 20.21 2.37 10.39
N VAL A 325 19.56 1.26 10.66
CA VAL A 325 18.94 0.41 9.62
C VAL A 325 17.49 0.18 9.98
N ALA A 326 16.59 0.78 9.21
CA ALA A 326 15.18 0.45 9.25
C ALA A 326 14.91 -0.71 8.28
N ARG A 327 14.19 -1.73 8.73
CA ARG A 327 13.94 -2.93 7.94
C ARG A 327 12.52 -3.44 8.11
N GLN A 328 12.00 -4.03 7.04
CA GLN A 328 10.74 -4.77 7.03
C GLN A 328 10.81 -5.93 6.03
N SER A 329 10.00 -6.97 6.25
CA SER A 329 9.86 -8.07 5.30
C SER A 329 8.40 -8.28 4.99
N LEU A 330 8.07 -8.18 3.73
CA LEU A 330 6.71 -8.29 3.23
C LEU A 330 6.71 -8.97 1.85
N GLY A 331 5.53 -9.37 1.41
CA GLY A 331 5.27 -9.83 0.05
C GLY A 331 3.88 -9.40 -0.35
N MET A 332 3.71 -8.93 -1.57
CA MET A 332 2.44 -8.47 -2.09
C MET A 332 2.07 -9.24 -3.34
N GLY A 333 0.78 -9.39 -3.60
CA GLY A 333 0.31 -10.01 -4.83
C GLY A 333 -1.19 -9.85 -5.03
N VAL A 334 -1.62 -10.10 -6.26
CA VAL A 334 -3.01 -10.01 -6.67
C VAL A 334 -3.79 -11.18 -6.07
N LEU A 335 -4.92 -10.89 -5.40
CA LEU A 335 -5.87 -11.89 -4.92
C LEU A 335 -7.06 -12.02 -5.89
N ARG A 336 -7.79 -10.93 -6.11
CA ARG A 336 -8.99 -10.91 -6.94
C ARG A 336 -8.89 -9.78 -7.96
N ALA A 337 -8.62 -10.14 -9.21
CA ALA A 337 -8.42 -9.18 -10.30
C ALA A 337 -9.68 -8.36 -10.60
N GLU A 338 -10.88 -8.97 -10.48
CA GLU A 338 -12.16 -8.30 -10.71
C GLU A 338 -12.42 -7.11 -9.76
N CYS A 339 -11.67 -7.05 -8.65
CA CYS A 339 -11.77 -6.01 -7.63
C CYS A 339 -10.91 -4.76 -7.92
N ALA A 340 -10.25 -4.70 -9.07
CA ALA A 340 -9.43 -3.56 -9.47
C ALA A 340 -9.85 -2.99 -10.82
N VAL A 341 -9.80 -1.68 -10.94
CA VAL A 341 -9.99 -0.94 -12.19
C VAL A 341 -8.94 0.16 -12.28
N ALA A 342 -8.18 0.16 -13.37
CA ALA A 342 -7.27 1.24 -13.69
C ALA A 342 -7.96 2.23 -14.64
N ILE A 343 -7.79 3.51 -14.37
CA ILE A 343 -8.25 4.62 -15.22
C ILE A 343 -7.02 5.27 -15.80
N GLY A 344 -6.91 5.28 -17.13
CA GLY A 344 -5.73 5.81 -17.79
C GLY A 344 -6.04 6.40 -19.15
N THR A 345 -5.00 6.96 -19.76
CA THR A 345 -5.00 7.39 -21.17
C THR A 345 -4.51 6.24 -22.04
N ALA A 346 -4.95 6.23 -23.28
CA ALA A 346 -4.53 5.22 -24.27
C ALA A 346 -3.03 5.32 -24.60
#